data_301ac4d7561e9cdd2600f7770d747914
#
_entry.id   301ac4d7561e9cdd2600f7770d747914
#
_cell.length_a   1.000
_cell.length_b   1.000
_cell.length_c   1.000
_cell.angle_alpha   90.00
_cell.angle_beta   90.00
_cell.angle_gamma   90.00
#
_symmetry.space_group_name_H-M   'P 1'
#
loop_
_entity.id
_entity.type
_entity.pdbx_description
1 polymer ?
#
loop_
_entity_poly.entity_id
_entity_poly.type
_entity_poly.pdbx_seq_one_letter_code
_entity_poly.pdbx_strand_id
1 'polypeptide(L)'
;YVTNRYHGWAGTAAEREADLMWALRDKSVKAIICSRGGYGSAQILYNVPLDTLKKYNKWLVGYSDITALHSAMVKAGHMSIHGSMCGRLAKTGGTDEYSERLRKLLFGKEMPNVEVPAHAYNHTGKAKGILIGGNLSVFTQVSGSADYDFLDRDFVQDKDVVLFFEDVSESVNRVASLLFQMKLKGTLDHVKGIIVGRFTEVTSLSGYKTMDQMLHEFLDEYQIPTCYDFPTSHDESWN
;
A
#
# COMPACT_ATOMS: atom_id res chain seq x y z
N TYR A 1 20.26 12.68 2.14
CA TYR A 1 19.47 13.91 1.88
C TYR A 1 18.18 14.02 2.67
N VAL A 2 17.86 13.07 3.54
CA VAL A 2 16.59 13.00 4.34
C VAL A 2 16.23 14.32 5.05
N THR A 3 17.22 15.12 5.47
CA THR A 3 17.01 16.41 6.14
C THR A 3 16.94 17.61 5.20
N ASN A 4 17.19 17.42 3.90
CA ASN A 4 17.09 18.48 2.92
C ASN A 4 15.64 18.93 2.74
N ARG A 5 15.46 20.18 2.32
CA ARG A 5 14.14 20.76 2.04
C ARG A 5 14.12 21.38 0.65
N TYR A 6 13.10 21.01 -0.13
CA TYR A 6 12.82 21.60 -1.42
C TYR A 6 11.30 21.66 -1.63
N HIS A 7 10.71 22.86 -1.57
CA HIS A 7 9.27 23.08 -1.73
C HIS A 7 8.35 22.11 -0.95
N GLY A 8 8.73 21.77 0.29
CA GLY A 8 7.95 20.85 1.14
C GLY A 8 8.36 19.37 1.04
N TRP A 9 9.23 19.00 0.12
CA TRP A 9 9.81 17.64 0.04
C TRP A 9 11.15 17.54 0.80
N ALA A 10 11.54 16.32 1.09
CA ALA A 10 12.88 16.01 1.61
C ALA A 10 13.90 16.02 0.46
N GLY A 11 14.26 17.21 -0.01
CA GLY A 11 15.11 17.41 -1.16
C GLY A 11 14.40 17.28 -2.52
N THR A 12 15.17 17.42 -3.59
CA THR A 12 14.73 17.22 -4.97
C THR A 12 14.41 15.75 -5.26
N ALA A 13 13.73 15.45 -6.35
CA ALA A 13 13.50 14.07 -6.77
C ALA A 13 14.83 13.30 -6.99
N ALA A 14 15.82 13.94 -7.57
CA ALA A 14 17.15 13.37 -7.81
C ALA A 14 17.89 13.02 -6.50
N GLU A 15 17.80 13.88 -5.47
CA GLU A 15 18.39 13.59 -4.16
C GLU A 15 17.70 12.41 -3.47
N ARG A 16 16.37 12.34 -3.51
CA ARG A 16 15.60 11.23 -2.93
C ARG A 16 15.87 9.91 -3.67
N GLU A 17 15.98 9.97 -4.99
CA GLU A 17 16.41 8.84 -5.81
C GLU A 17 17.82 8.37 -5.44
N ALA A 18 18.77 9.31 -5.30
CA ALA A 18 20.14 8.99 -4.93
C ALA A 18 20.22 8.28 -3.56
N ASP A 19 19.42 8.70 -2.57
CA ASP A 19 19.33 8.04 -1.27
C ASP A 19 18.79 6.61 -1.40
N LEU A 20 17.71 6.41 -2.17
CA LEU A 20 17.15 5.09 -2.41
C LEU A 20 18.17 4.19 -3.13
N MET A 21 18.79 4.68 -4.19
CA MET A 21 19.77 3.92 -4.99
C MET A 21 21.01 3.58 -4.19
N TRP A 22 21.47 4.47 -3.31
CA TRP A 22 22.56 4.18 -2.38
C TRP A 22 22.16 3.05 -1.43
N ALA A 23 21.01 3.15 -0.77
CA ALA A 23 20.54 2.14 0.17
C ALA A 23 20.31 0.77 -0.49
N LEU A 24 19.83 0.74 -1.74
CA LEU A 24 19.67 -0.49 -2.51
C LEU A 24 21.01 -1.16 -2.80
N ARG A 25 22.04 -0.38 -3.18
CA ARG A 25 23.37 -0.90 -3.60
C ARG A 25 24.27 -1.28 -2.43
N ASP A 26 24.10 -0.68 -1.27
CA ASP A 26 24.94 -0.95 -0.11
C ASP A 26 24.63 -2.35 0.46
N LYS A 27 25.61 -3.24 0.45
CA LYS A 27 25.47 -4.63 0.92
C LYS A 27 25.22 -4.76 2.41
N SER A 28 25.56 -3.76 3.21
CA SER A 28 25.32 -3.73 4.67
C SER A 28 23.86 -3.43 5.01
N VAL A 29 23.16 -2.66 4.15
CA VAL A 29 21.74 -2.35 4.33
C VAL A 29 20.90 -3.59 4.07
N LYS A 30 20.02 -3.94 5.00
CA LYS A 30 19.08 -5.07 4.90
C LYS A 30 17.63 -4.59 4.79
N ALA A 31 17.32 -3.44 5.38
CA ALA A 31 16.01 -2.83 5.34
C ALA A 31 16.11 -1.32 5.11
N ILE A 32 15.17 -0.79 4.37
CA ILE A 32 14.99 0.64 4.08
C ILE A 32 13.66 1.04 4.71
N ILE A 33 13.72 1.81 5.80
CA ILE A 33 12.52 2.34 6.46
C ILE A 33 12.35 3.79 6.00
N CYS A 34 11.24 4.07 5.31
CA CYS A 34 10.95 5.41 4.82
C CYS A 34 10.74 6.38 5.98
N SER A 35 11.19 7.62 5.83
CA SER A 35 11.07 8.62 6.88
C SER A 35 9.62 9.03 7.13
N ARG A 36 8.86 9.22 6.05
CA ARG A 36 7.43 9.55 6.04
C ARG A 36 6.83 9.32 4.65
N GLY A 37 5.50 9.28 4.57
CA GLY A 37 4.74 9.42 3.33
C GLY A 37 4.67 10.88 2.85
N GLY A 38 3.53 11.26 2.33
CA GLY A 38 3.26 12.60 1.81
C GLY A 38 3.00 12.56 0.31
N TYR A 39 3.92 13.06 -0.51
CA TYR A 39 3.79 13.08 -1.96
C TYR A 39 5.17 13.02 -2.63
N GLY A 40 5.27 12.34 -3.76
CA GLY A 40 6.44 12.40 -4.64
C GLY A 40 7.20 11.08 -4.78
N SER A 41 6.75 9.97 -4.20
CA SER A 41 7.38 8.66 -4.42
C SER A 41 7.28 8.23 -5.88
N ALA A 42 6.17 8.52 -6.58
CA ALA A 42 6.04 8.25 -8.01
C ALA A 42 7.07 9.02 -8.86
N GLN A 43 7.51 10.21 -8.42
CA GLN A 43 8.56 10.97 -9.13
C GLN A 43 9.90 10.24 -9.15
N ILE A 44 10.19 9.48 -8.08
CA ILE A 44 11.43 8.72 -7.96
C ILE A 44 11.41 7.53 -8.91
N LEU A 45 10.26 6.88 -9.07
CA LEU A 45 10.12 5.69 -9.91
C LEU A 45 10.55 5.94 -11.36
N TYR A 46 10.35 7.15 -11.87
CA TYR A 46 10.71 7.47 -13.26
C TYR A 46 12.18 7.14 -13.60
N ASN A 47 13.07 7.28 -12.62
CA ASN A 47 14.51 7.07 -12.81
C ASN A 47 15.05 5.80 -12.11
N VAL A 48 14.21 5.05 -11.42
CA VAL A 48 14.61 3.80 -10.77
C VAL A 48 14.23 2.62 -11.65
N PRO A 49 15.18 2.05 -12.45
CA PRO A 49 14.84 0.96 -13.33
C PRO A 49 14.34 -0.27 -12.56
N LEU A 50 13.32 -0.93 -13.08
CA LEU A 50 12.77 -2.15 -12.48
C LEU A 50 13.84 -3.24 -12.31
N ASP A 51 14.77 -3.36 -13.25
CA ASP A 51 15.89 -4.31 -13.16
C ASP A 51 16.86 -4.02 -12.00
N THR A 52 16.96 -2.76 -11.58
CA THR A 52 17.71 -2.42 -10.38
C THR A 52 17.00 -2.96 -9.13
N LEU A 53 15.69 -2.80 -9.05
CA LEU A 53 14.90 -3.35 -7.94
C LEU A 53 14.99 -4.89 -7.94
N LYS A 54 14.85 -5.55 -9.08
CA LYS A 54 15.01 -7.02 -9.19
C LYS A 54 16.37 -7.50 -8.68
N LYS A 55 17.43 -6.71 -8.93
CA LYS A 55 18.79 -7.06 -8.53
C LYS A 55 19.03 -6.94 -7.02
N TYR A 56 18.42 -5.98 -6.37
CA TYR A 56 18.71 -5.61 -4.98
C TYR A 56 17.49 -5.89 -4.07
N ASN A 57 17.37 -7.15 -3.66
CA ASN A 57 16.32 -7.59 -2.74
C ASN A 57 16.58 -7.06 -1.32
N LYS A 58 15.88 -5.99 -0.94
CA LYS A 58 15.91 -5.36 0.38
C LYS A 58 14.50 -5.23 0.92
N TRP A 59 14.33 -5.30 2.23
CA TRP A 59 13.07 -4.88 2.83
C TRP A 59 12.85 -3.38 2.58
N LEU A 60 11.71 -3.04 2.04
CA LEU A 60 11.19 -1.67 1.96
C LEU A 60 10.00 -1.55 2.90
N VAL A 61 10.04 -0.57 3.81
CA VAL A 61 9.02 -0.35 4.83
C VAL A 61 8.45 1.04 4.72
N GLY A 62 7.15 1.16 4.69
CA GLY A 62 6.42 2.41 4.68
C GLY A 62 4.95 2.20 4.32
N TYR A 63 4.17 3.26 4.28
CA TYR A 63 2.77 3.27 3.87
C TYR A 63 2.41 4.61 3.22
N SER A 64 1.14 4.83 2.86
CA SER A 64 0.72 6.07 2.22
C SER A 64 1.38 6.23 0.83
N ASP A 65 1.99 7.37 0.54
CA ASP A 65 2.72 7.67 -0.71
C ASP A 65 3.78 6.60 -1.08
N ILE A 66 4.32 5.88 -0.08
CA ILE A 66 5.28 4.79 -0.30
C ILE A 66 4.64 3.61 -1.08
N THR A 67 3.33 3.56 -1.15
CA THR A 67 2.61 2.58 -1.98
C THR A 67 3.09 2.58 -3.43
N ALA A 68 3.50 3.72 -3.99
CA ALA A 68 4.09 3.77 -5.33
C ALA A 68 5.37 2.93 -5.42
N LEU A 69 6.22 2.97 -4.40
CA LEU A 69 7.43 2.11 -4.33
C LEU A 69 7.07 0.64 -4.05
N HIS A 70 6.03 0.36 -3.26
CA HIS A 70 5.53 -1.01 -3.07
C HIS A 70 5.07 -1.62 -4.39
N SER A 71 4.41 -0.83 -5.25
CA SER A 71 4.01 -1.29 -6.59
C SER A 71 5.23 -1.75 -7.41
N ALA A 72 6.31 -0.99 -7.37
CA ALA A 72 7.55 -1.36 -8.04
C ALA A 72 8.20 -2.63 -7.42
N MET A 73 8.17 -2.78 -6.09
CA MET A 73 8.67 -4.00 -5.41
C MET A 73 7.87 -5.23 -5.82
N VAL A 74 6.54 -5.14 -5.89
CA VAL A 74 5.67 -6.22 -6.38
C VAL A 74 6.05 -6.63 -7.81
N LYS A 75 6.22 -5.67 -8.71
CA LYS A 75 6.61 -5.93 -10.11
C LYS A 75 8.04 -6.46 -10.24
N ALA A 76 8.92 -6.14 -9.29
CA ALA A 76 10.25 -6.72 -9.18
C ALA A 76 10.25 -8.16 -8.61
N GLY A 77 9.12 -8.66 -8.12
CA GLY A 77 9.00 -9.97 -7.49
C GLY A 77 9.48 -10.02 -6.05
N HIS A 78 9.52 -8.87 -5.37
CA HIS A 78 10.00 -8.75 -4.00
C HIS A 78 8.88 -8.42 -3.03
N MET A 79 9.01 -8.92 -1.81
CA MET A 79 8.15 -8.52 -0.70
C MET A 79 8.57 -7.15 -0.16
N SER A 80 7.58 -6.40 0.33
CA SER A 80 7.77 -5.15 1.06
C SER A 80 6.76 -5.07 2.20
N ILE A 81 6.90 -4.12 3.10
CA ILE A 81 6.09 -4.02 4.30
C ILE A 81 5.31 -2.71 4.29
N HIS A 82 4.00 -2.80 4.14
CA HIS A 82 3.10 -1.69 4.43
C HIS A 82 3.01 -1.55 5.95
N GLY A 83 3.69 -0.57 6.52
CA GLY A 83 3.83 -0.47 7.97
C GLY A 83 4.51 0.81 8.42
N SER A 84 4.70 0.90 9.74
CA SER A 84 5.17 2.10 10.44
C SER A 84 6.49 2.65 9.90
N MET A 85 6.54 3.98 9.80
CA MET A 85 7.71 4.74 9.35
C MET A 85 8.46 5.40 10.50
N CYS A 86 9.60 6.05 10.20
CA CYS A 86 10.47 6.67 11.21
C CYS A 86 9.75 7.66 12.14
N GLY A 87 8.73 8.37 11.66
CA GLY A 87 7.96 9.31 12.48
C GLY A 87 7.31 8.65 13.69
N ARG A 88 6.68 7.48 13.50
CA ARG A 88 6.10 6.72 14.61
C ARG A 88 7.17 6.14 15.52
N LEU A 89 8.20 5.54 14.94
CA LEU A 89 9.33 5.00 15.72
C LEU A 89 9.94 6.07 16.63
N ALA A 90 10.09 7.30 16.14
CA ALA A 90 10.59 8.42 16.92
C ALA A 90 9.60 8.85 18.03
N LYS A 91 8.29 8.90 17.72
CA LYS A 91 7.24 9.31 18.67
C LYS A 91 7.09 8.32 19.83
N THR A 92 7.17 7.02 19.57
CA THR A 92 6.91 5.94 20.54
C THR A 92 8.18 5.34 21.15
N GLY A 93 9.35 5.76 20.69
CA GLY A 93 10.62 5.11 21.04
C GLY A 93 10.72 3.67 20.53
N GLY A 94 9.87 3.27 19.58
CA GLY A 94 9.84 1.93 19.02
C GLY A 94 9.30 0.85 19.98
N THR A 95 8.59 1.24 21.04
CA THR A 95 8.09 0.32 22.08
C THR A 95 6.60 0.01 21.97
N ASP A 96 5.90 0.63 21.06
CA ASP A 96 4.49 0.34 20.79
C ASP A 96 4.31 -1.01 20.05
N GLU A 97 3.11 -1.55 20.09
CA GLU A 97 2.77 -2.86 19.50
C GLU A 97 3.15 -2.98 18.02
N TYR A 98 2.91 -1.93 17.23
CA TYR A 98 3.17 -1.95 15.79
C TYR A 98 4.66 -1.92 15.48
N SER A 99 5.42 -1.12 16.21
CA SER A 99 6.88 -1.08 16.13
C SER A 99 7.49 -2.44 16.51
N GLU A 100 6.96 -3.08 17.55
CA GLU A 100 7.39 -4.43 17.97
C GLU A 100 7.03 -5.49 16.91
N ARG A 101 5.84 -5.44 16.32
CA ARG A 101 5.45 -6.33 15.23
C ARG A 101 6.36 -6.15 14.01
N LEU A 102 6.63 -4.91 13.61
CA LEU A 102 7.57 -4.60 12.54
C LEU A 102 8.96 -5.18 12.83
N ARG A 103 9.45 -4.99 14.05
CA ARG A 103 10.74 -5.53 14.47
C ARG A 103 10.77 -7.06 14.37
N LYS A 104 9.76 -7.73 14.89
CA LYS A 104 9.65 -9.20 14.84
C LYS A 104 9.64 -9.72 13.42
N LEU A 105 8.88 -9.05 12.53
CA LEU A 105 8.80 -9.40 11.11
C LEU A 105 10.14 -9.23 10.41
N LEU A 106 10.80 -8.08 10.57
CA LEU A 106 12.11 -7.80 9.96
C LEU A 106 13.21 -8.78 10.41
N PHE A 107 13.13 -9.28 11.64
CA PHE A 107 14.07 -10.28 12.17
C PHE A 107 13.60 -11.73 11.97
N GLY A 108 12.54 -11.96 11.23
CA GLY A 108 12.01 -13.29 10.91
C GLY A 108 11.53 -14.09 12.12
N LYS A 109 11.13 -13.40 13.21
CA LYS A 109 10.71 -14.05 14.47
C LYS A 109 9.23 -14.42 14.48
N GLU A 110 8.42 -13.72 13.71
CA GLU A 110 6.97 -13.91 13.68
C GLU A 110 6.41 -13.46 12.33
N MET A 111 5.49 -14.25 11.79
CA MET A 111 4.65 -13.82 10.68
C MET A 111 3.41 -13.14 11.25
N PRO A 112 2.95 -12.03 10.65
CA PRO A 112 1.76 -11.36 11.13
C PRO A 112 0.55 -12.28 11.06
N ASN A 113 -0.16 -12.40 12.17
CA ASN A 113 -1.51 -12.95 12.23
C ASN A 113 -2.40 -11.87 12.83
N VAL A 114 -3.45 -11.49 12.12
CA VAL A 114 -4.34 -10.40 12.53
C VAL A 114 -5.75 -10.95 12.62
N GLU A 115 -6.30 -10.94 13.82
CA GLU A 115 -7.69 -11.23 14.07
C GLU A 115 -8.50 -9.94 13.92
N VAL A 116 -9.56 -9.98 13.13
CA VAL A 116 -10.40 -8.83 12.83
C VAL A 116 -11.81 -9.10 13.33
N PRO A 117 -12.46 -8.16 14.01
CA PRO A 117 -13.86 -8.28 14.39
C PRO A 117 -14.75 -8.55 13.18
N ALA A 118 -15.85 -9.26 13.41
CA ALA A 118 -16.83 -9.48 12.35
C ALA A 118 -17.45 -8.14 11.91
N HIS A 119 -17.54 -7.93 10.61
CA HIS A 119 -18.20 -6.78 10.00
C HIS A 119 -19.44 -7.22 9.22
N ALA A 120 -20.49 -6.39 9.21
CA ALA A 120 -21.78 -6.74 8.57
C ALA A 120 -21.65 -6.99 7.05
N TYR A 121 -20.68 -6.37 6.41
CA TYR A 121 -20.42 -6.49 4.98
C TYR A 121 -19.34 -7.52 4.61
N ASN A 122 -18.83 -8.28 5.58
CA ASN A 122 -17.88 -9.34 5.27
C ASN A 122 -18.53 -10.43 4.40
N HIS A 123 -17.87 -10.75 3.30
CA HIS A 123 -18.17 -11.95 2.54
C HIS A 123 -17.25 -13.07 3.02
N THR A 124 -17.83 -14.05 3.72
CA THR A 124 -17.05 -15.11 4.38
C THR A 124 -16.45 -16.07 3.37
N GLY A 125 -15.25 -16.57 3.66
CA GLY A 125 -14.57 -17.53 2.80
C GLY A 125 -13.08 -17.61 3.13
N LYS A 126 -12.35 -18.26 2.23
CA LYS A 126 -10.88 -18.36 2.31
C LYS A 126 -10.27 -17.92 0.98
N ALA A 127 -9.30 -17.06 1.03
CA ALA A 127 -8.49 -16.66 -0.11
C ALA A 127 -7.02 -16.90 0.20
N LYS A 128 -6.24 -17.25 -0.82
CA LYS A 128 -4.78 -17.37 -0.74
C LYS A 128 -4.19 -16.77 -2.00
N GLY A 129 -3.10 -16.04 -1.85
CA GLY A 129 -2.44 -15.41 -2.99
C GLY A 129 -1.33 -14.47 -2.56
N ILE A 130 -0.76 -13.79 -3.53
CA ILE A 130 0.16 -12.69 -3.32
C ILE A 130 -0.65 -11.51 -2.78
N LEU A 131 -0.27 -10.99 -1.61
CA LEU A 131 -0.88 -9.80 -1.05
C LEU A 131 -0.30 -8.57 -1.76
N ILE A 132 -1.16 -7.81 -2.43
CA ILE A 132 -0.81 -6.55 -3.10
C ILE A 132 -1.78 -5.46 -2.68
N GLY A 133 -1.36 -4.21 -2.74
CA GLY A 133 -2.23 -3.08 -2.40
C GLY A 133 -1.51 -1.97 -1.67
N GLY A 134 -2.26 -1.23 -0.85
CA GLY A 134 -1.82 -0.08 -0.09
C GLY A 134 -2.81 1.07 -0.14
N ASN A 135 -2.32 2.31 -0.20
CA ASN A 135 -3.16 3.48 -0.39
C ASN A 135 -3.77 3.49 -1.80
N LEU A 136 -5.11 3.49 -1.87
CA LEU A 136 -5.88 3.29 -3.10
C LEU A 136 -5.59 4.37 -4.14
N SER A 137 -5.60 5.63 -3.76
CA SER A 137 -5.34 6.74 -4.69
C SER A 137 -3.91 6.72 -5.20
N VAL A 138 -2.94 6.30 -4.38
CA VAL A 138 -1.53 6.23 -4.77
C VAL A 138 -1.26 5.08 -5.75
N PHE A 139 -1.73 3.86 -5.49
CA PHE A 139 -1.44 2.80 -6.42
C PHE A 139 -2.21 2.94 -7.74
N THR A 140 -3.36 3.61 -7.73
CA THR A 140 -4.07 3.93 -8.98
C THR A 140 -3.35 5.01 -9.80
N GLN A 141 -2.52 5.87 -9.20
CA GLN A 141 -1.68 6.82 -9.94
C GLN A 141 -0.63 6.14 -10.82
N VAL A 142 -0.10 5.00 -10.40
CA VAL A 142 0.88 4.24 -11.19
C VAL A 142 0.22 3.23 -12.12
N SER A 143 -1.10 3.12 -12.08
CA SER A 143 -1.89 2.28 -12.98
C SER A 143 -1.76 2.76 -14.43
N GLY A 144 -1.50 1.82 -15.34
CA GLY A 144 -1.20 2.09 -16.75
C GLY A 144 0.28 2.36 -17.03
N SER A 145 1.15 2.41 -16.02
CA SER A 145 2.59 2.44 -16.25
C SER A 145 3.10 1.08 -16.76
N ALA A 146 4.05 1.10 -17.69
CA ALA A 146 4.58 -0.12 -18.28
C ALA A 146 5.22 -1.07 -17.25
N ASP A 147 5.96 -0.50 -16.29
CA ASP A 147 6.81 -1.26 -15.38
C ASP A 147 6.23 -1.44 -13.96
N TYR A 148 5.33 -0.56 -13.52
CA TYR A 148 4.94 -0.47 -12.10
C TYR A 148 3.47 -0.78 -11.83
N ASP A 149 2.67 -1.03 -12.86
CA ASP A 149 1.25 -1.34 -12.73
C ASP A 149 1.03 -2.78 -12.28
N PHE A 150 0.88 -3.00 -10.98
CA PHE A 150 0.51 -4.31 -10.45
C PHE A 150 -0.99 -4.61 -10.57
N LEU A 151 -1.79 -3.62 -10.97
CA LEU A 151 -3.21 -3.79 -11.27
C LEU A 151 -3.45 -4.17 -12.73
N ASP A 152 -2.41 -4.31 -13.52
CA ASP A 152 -2.51 -4.79 -14.89
C ASP A 152 -3.24 -6.13 -14.91
N ARG A 153 -4.22 -6.27 -15.81
CA ARG A 153 -5.08 -7.45 -15.89
C ARG A 153 -4.27 -8.73 -16.07
N ASP A 154 -3.32 -8.72 -16.99
CA ASP A 154 -2.54 -9.91 -17.31
C ASP A 154 -1.65 -10.30 -16.12
N PHE A 155 -1.09 -9.30 -15.40
CA PHE A 155 -0.34 -9.55 -14.18
C PHE A 155 -1.20 -10.21 -13.09
N VAL A 156 -2.44 -9.73 -12.87
CA VAL A 156 -3.33 -10.26 -11.84
C VAL A 156 -3.90 -11.62 -12.25
N GLN A 157 -4.20 -11.82 -13.54
CA GLN A 157 -4.75 -13.07 -14.06
C GLN A 157 -3.76 -14.23 -13.93
N ASP A 158 -2.47 -13.99 -14.13
CA ASP A 158 -1.42 -15.01 -14.07
C ASP A 158 -1.05 -15.41 -12.62
N LYS A 159 -1.61 -14.75 -11.64
CA LYS A 159 -1.27 -14.93 -10.23
C LYS A 159 -2.53 -15.02 -9.37
N ASP A 160 -2.47 -15.85 -8.33
CA ASP A 160 -3.46 -15.72 -7.27
C ASP A 160 -3.13 -14.47 -6.46
N VAL A 161 -4.07 -13.54 -6.41
CA VAL A 161 -3.90 -12.22 -5.78
C VAL A 161 -4.95 -12.01 -4.70
N VAL A 162 -4.51 -11.52 -3.55
CA VAL A 162 -5.36 -10.89 -2.53
C VAL A 162 -5.06 -9.40 -2.55
N LEU A 163 -6.07 -8.59 -2.82
CA LEU A 163 -5.94 -7.13 -2.91
C LEU A 163 -6.32 -6.50 -1.57
N PHE A 164 -5.48 -5.60 -1.06
CA PHE A 164 -5.87 -4.76 0.08
C PHE A 164 -5.78 -3.28 -0.27
N PHE A 165 -6.64 -2.46 0.35
CA PHE A 165 -6.59 -1.02 0.16
C PHE A 165 -7.18 -0.26 1.34
N GLU A 166 -6.66 0.92 1.56
CA GLU A 166 -7.12 1.96 2.48
C GLU A 166 -6.93 3.32 1.82
N ASP A 167 -7.50 4.38 2.37
CA ASP A 167 -7.20 5.74 1.92
C ASP A 167 -7.46 6.80 3.01
N VAL A 168 -7.00 8.03 2.77
CA VAL A 168 -7.17 9.17 3.64
C VAL A 168 -7.59 10.41 2.87
N SER A 169 -8.47 11.21 3.44
CA SER A 169 -8.93 12.50 2.91
C SER A 169 -9.58 12.42 1.51
N GLU A 170 -10.06 11.24 1.13
CA GLU A 170 -10.75 11.04 -0.15
C GLU A 170 -12.26 11.11 0.00
N SER A 171 -12.93 11.63 -1.04
CA SER A 171 -14.39 11.61 -1.08
C SER A 171 -14.92 10.26 -1.53
N VAL A 172 -16.14 9.92 -1.08
CA VAL A 172 -16.83 8.68 -1.50
C VAL A 172 -16.89 8.56 -3.02
N ASN A 173 -17.19 9.66 -3.73
CA ASN A 173 -17.25 9.67 -5.19
C ASN A 173 -15.89 9.43 -5.84
N ARG A 174 -14.82 9.96 -5.24
CA ARG A 174 -13.47 9.75 -5.76
C ARG A 174 -13.07 8.29 -5.61
N VAL A 175 -13.30 7.69 -4.44
CA VAL A 175 -13.04 6.27 -4.21
C VAL A 175 -13.85 5.40 -5.17
N ALA A 176 -15.15 5.69 -5.37
CA ALA A 176 -15.96 5.00 -6.35
C ALA A 176 -15.34 5.07 -7.78
N SER A 177 -14.85 6.24 -8.18
CA SER A 177 -14.20 6.41 -9.48
C SER A 177 -12.93 5.57 -9.63
N LEU A 178 -12.12 5.45 -8.59
CA LEU A 178 -10.91 4.62 -8.58
C LEU A 178 -11.25 3.13 -8.68
N LEU A 179 -12.30 2.69 -7.97
CA LEU A 179 -12.80 1.31 -8.08
C LEU A 179 -13.34 1.01 -9.47
N PHE A 180 -14.10 1.94 -10.08
CA PHE A 180 -14.55 1.79 -11.47
C PHE A 180 -13.39 1.74 -12.47
N GLN A 181 -12.31 2.45 -12.25
CA GLN A 181 -11.10 2.33 -13.05
C GLN A 181 -10.56 0.89 -13.03
N MET A 182 -10.46 0.27 -11.84
CA MET A 182 -10.01 -1.13 -11.71
C MET A 182 -11.01 -2.11 -12.35
N LYS A 183 -12.31 -1.87 -12.21
CA LYS A 183 -13.37 -2.66 -12.86
C LYS A 183 -13.24 -2.61 -14.36
N LEU A 184 -13.13 -1.43 -14.95
CA LEU A 184 -13.00 -1.24 -16.40
C LEU A 184 -11.72 -1.87 -16.98
N LYS A 185 -10.66 -1.97 -16.16
CA LYS A 185 -9.44 -2.72 -16.52
C LYS A 185 -9.62 -4.24 -16.45
N GLY A 186 -10.69 -4.74 -15.83
CA GLY A 186 -10.89 -6.16 -15.56
C GLY A 186 -9.97 -6.71 -14.45
N THR A 187 -9.33 -5.84 -13.67
CA THR A 187 -8.43 -6.25 -12.57
C THR A 187 -9.16 -7.07 -11.52
N LEU A 188 -10.34 -6.59 -11.10
CA LEU A 188 -11.11 -7.19 -10.00
C LEU A 188 -11.68 -8.57 -10.33
N ASP A 189 -11.87 -8.88 -11.61
CA ASP A 189 -12.40 -10.19 -12.07
C ASP A 189 -11.43 -11.35 -11.76
N HIS A 190 -10.17 -11.05 -11.50
CA HIS A 190 -9.11 -12.04 -11.28
C HIS A 190 -8.59 -12.09 -9.84
N VAL A 191 -9.05 -11.18 -8.97
CA VAL A 191 -8.67 -11.13 -7.55
C VAL A 191 -9.35 -12.26 -6.78
N LYS A 192 -8.64 -12.93 -5.89
CA LYS A 192 -9.13 -14.08 -5.11
C LYS A 192 -9.74 -13.68 -3.77
N GLY A 193 -9.45 -12.50 -3.29
CA GLY A 193 -10.02 -11.95 -2.06
C GLY A 193 -9.64 -10.49 -1.89
N ILE A 194 -10.43 -9.78 -1.09
CA ILE A 194 -10.26 -8.34 -0.85
C ILE A 194 -10.17 -8.08 0.65
N ILE A 195 -9.25 -7.21 1.03
CA ILE A 195 -9.11 -6.67 2.37
C ILE A 195 -9.34 -5.16 2.28
N VAL A 196 -10.41 -4.69 2.89
CA VAL A 196 -10.76 -3.28 2.97
C VAL A 196 -10.25 -2.76 4.32
N GLY A 197 -9.25 -1.90 4.27
CA GLY A 197 -8.79 -1.11 5.40
C GLY A 197 -9.73 0.05 5.70
N ARG A 198 -9.32 0.94 6.59
CA ARG A 198 -10.12 2.10 6.94
C ARG A 198 -9.88 3.27 6.01
N PHE A 199 -10.97 3.95 5.69
CA PHE A 199 -10.96 5.23 5.02
C PHE A 199 -11.12 6.32 6.09
N THR A 200 -10.11 7.15 6.26
CA THR A 200 -10.09 8.21 7.27
C THR A 200 -10.30 9.59 6.65
N GLU A 201 -10.79 10.55 7.44
CA GLU A 201 -11.04 11.93 6.97
C GLU A 201 -11.92 11.99 5.71
N VAL A 202 -12.91 11.08 5.63
CA VAL A 202 -13.77 10.96 4.47
C VAL A 202 -14.66 12.19 4.31
N THR A 203 -14.72 12.73 3.10
CA THR A 203 -15.70 13.74 2.74
C THR A 203 -16.85 13.11 1.95
N SER A 204 -18.08 13.42 2.31
CA SER A 204 -19.27 12.97 1.58
C SER A 204 -20.15 14.14 1.20
N LEU A 205 -20.83 14.02 0.07
CA LEU A 205 -21.87 14.94 -0.32
C LEU A 205 -23.12 14.67 0.52
N SER A 206 -23.84 15.73 0.90
CA SER A 206 -25.11 15.59 1.63
C SER A 206 -26.06 14.65 0.89
N GLY A 207 -26.61 13.67 1.59
CA GLY A 207 -27.55 12.70 1.02
C GLY A 207 -26.91 11.57 0.19
N TYR A 208 -25.58 11.49 0.12
CA TYR A 208 -24.89 10.38 -0.52
C TYR A 208 -24.65 9.22 0.47
N LYS A 209 -24.29 8.05 -0.04
CA LYS A 209 -23.99 6.86 0.75
C LYS A 209 -22.78 7.05 1.65
N THR A 210 -22.69 6.28 2.71
CA THR A 210 -21.44 6.16 3.47
C THR A 210 -20.39 5.46 2.62
N MET A 211 -19.12 5.59 3.01
CA MET A 211 -18.01 4.88 2.36
C MET A 211 -18.25 3.37 2.34
N ASP A 212 -18.60 2.80 3.49
CA ASP A 212 -18.83 1.35 3.60
C ASP A 212 -20.01 0.86 2.77
N GLN A 213 -21.10 1.65 2.70
CA GLN A 213 -22.25 1.31 1.85
C GLN A 213 -21.85 1.31 0.36
N MET A 214 -21.09 2.31 -0.07
CA MET A 214 -20.62 2.40 -1.46
C MET A 214 -19.68 1.24 -1.79
N LEU A 215 -18.73 0.96 -0.90
CA LEU A 215 -17.78 -0.14 -1.06
C LEU A 215 -18.50 -1.49 -1.11
N HIS A 216 -19.46 -1.71 -0.22
CA HIS A 216 -20.23 -2.95 -0.19
C HIS A 216 -21.00 -3.16 -1.49
N GLU A 217 -21.77 -2.18 -1.93
CA GLU A 217 -22.52 -2.28 -3.19
C GLU A 217 -21.64 -2.54 -4.41
N PHE A 218 -20.42 -1.97 -4.41
CA PHE A 218 -19.47 -2.15 -5.50
C PHE A 218 -18.79 -3.52 -5.48
N LEU A 219 -18.41 -4.01 -4.29
CA LEU A 219 -17.61 -5.23 -4.15
C LEU A 219 -18.46 -6.50 -4.07
N ASP A 220 -19.71 -6.39 -3.63
CA ASP A 220 -20.61 -7.54 -3.45
C ASP A 220 -20.85 -8.32 -4.76
N GLU A 221 -20.80 -7.64 -5.90
CA GLU A 221 -20.99 -8.29 -7.20
C GLU A 221 -19.95 -9.39 -7.52
N TYR A 222 -18.74 -9.29 -6.93
CA TYR A 222 -17.65 -10.25 -7.18
C TYR A 222 -17.79 -11.55 -6.40
N GLN A 223 -18.61 -11.61 -5.34
CA GLN A 223 -18.90 -12.77 -4.51
C GLN A 223 -17.65 -13.53 -4.03
N ILE A 224 -16.53 -12.80 -3.80
CA ILE A 224 -15.27 -13.35 -3.29
C ILE A 224 -15.08 -13.02 -1.82
N PRO A 225 -14.25 -13.76 -1.08
CA PRO A 225 -13.94 -13.46 0.32
C PRO A 225 -13.49 -11.99 0.46
N THR A 226 -14.22 -11.23 1.27
CA THR A 226 -13.98 -9.81 1.50
C THR A 226 -14.03 -9.52 3.00
N CYS A 227 -12.96 -8.91 3.53
CA CYS A 227 -12.83 -8.52 4.93
C CYS A 227 -12.83 -7.00 5.02
N TYR A 228 -13.78 -6.45 5.78
CA TYR A 228 -13.88 -5.01 6.05
C TYR A 228 -13.28 -4.65 7.41
N ASP A 229 -13.01 -3.38 7.59
CA ASP A 229 -12.46 -2.79 8.81
C ASP A 229 -11.14 -3.44 9.27
N PHE A 230 -10.35 -3.90 8.30
CA PHE A 230 -9.03 -4.44 8.59
C PHE A 230 -8.14 -3.32 9.17
N PRO A 231 -7.32 -3.60 10.22
CA PRO A 231 -6.53 -2.59 10.91
C PRO A 231 -5.34 -2.11 10.08
N THR A 232 -5.62 -1.46 8.96
CA THR A 232 -4.69 -0.69 8.15
C THR A 232 -5.34 0.63 7.75
N SER A 233 -4.71 1.75 8.07
CA SER A 233 -5.28 3.08 7.84
C SER A 233 -4.25 4.19 8.05
N HIS A 234 -4.67 5.45 7.90
CA HIS A 234 -3.89 6.62 8.32
C HIS A 234 -4.21 7.07 9.75
N ASP A 235 -5.07 6.36 10.47
CA ASP A 235 -5.30 6.61 11.88
C ASP A 235 -4.03 6.27 12.70
N GLU A 236 -3.61 7.19 13.56
CA GLU A 236 -2.43 7.00 14.42
C GLU A 236 -2.51 5.75 15.33
N SER A 237 -3.71 5.25 15.57
CA SER A 237 -3.93 4.05 16.37
C SER A 237 -3.61 2.74 15.63
N TRP A 238 -3.43 2.77 14.30
CA TRP A 238 -3.34 1.57 13.46
C TRP A 238 -2.06 1.44 12.60
N ASN A 239 -1.15 2.42 12.66
CA ASN A 239 0.09 2.42 11.87
C ASN A 239 1.35 2.42 12.72
#